data_c3f4435762ce5a6b48f143f9cd9017ec
#
_entry.id   c3f4435762ce5a6b48f143f9cd9017ec
#
_cell.length_a   1.000
_cell.length_b   1.000
_cell.length_c   1.000
_cell.angle_alpha   90.00
_cell.angle_beta   90.00
_cell.angle_gamma   90.00
#
_symmetry.space_group_name_H-M   'P 1'
#
loop_
_entity.id
_entity.type
_entity.pdbx_description
1 polymer ?
#
loop_
_entity_poly.entity_id
_entity_poly.type
_entity_poly.pdbx_seq_one_letter_code
_entity_poly.pdbx_strand_id
1 'polypeptide(L)'
;PGKGYVVAVPYVHERNIPEGYFQQLLDAVIERNEEGWPIVMTAHTTVKGCDYTGHEHGTELVVGGIDSFDVESLGEGYDYLALGHIHHEQFVHTGKHNVRYSGSPIPVSFDENYSHSVSIVEIGGHGEKPKVEKIEIENPHPLVTLPRDGMAKWEEAKELLRQFPDDIPAYIRLNVEIN
;
A
#
# COMPACT_ATOMS: atom_id res chain seq x y z
N PRO A 1 -4.46 -26.86 -8.65
CA PRO A 1 -4.66 -25.49 -8.26
C PRO A 1 -5.72 -25.43 -7.15
N GLY A 2 -5.41 -24.68 -6.08
CA GLY A 2 -6.34 -24.50 -4.97
C GLY A 2 -7.60 -23.75 -5.40
N LYS A 3 -8.66 -23.88 -4.60
CA LYS A 3 -9.89 -23.12 -4.73
C LYS A 3 -10.02 -22.17 -3.54
N GLY A 4 -10.71 -21.07 -3.70
CA GLY A 4 -10.95 -20.09 -2.64
C GLY A 4 -11.99 -19.06 -3.10
N TYR A 5 -12.43 -18.27 -2.15
CA TYR A 5 -13.29 -17.12 -2.42
C TYR A 5 -12.48 -15.83 -2.39
N VAL A 6 -12.79 -14.92 -3.28
CA VAL A 6 -12.25 -13.56 -3.29
C VAL A 6 -13.40 -12.57 -3.19
N VAL A 7 -13.40 -11.80 -2.11
CA VAL A 7 -14.31 -10.66 -1.91
C VAL A 7 -13.60 -9.41 -2.38
N ALA A 8 -13.85 -8.98 -3.61
CA ALA A 8 -13.18 -7.83 -4.20
C ALA A 8 -14.00 -6.55 -3.93
N VAL A 9 -13.46 -5.68 -3.06
CA VAL A 9 -14.07 -4.40 -2.73
C VAL A 9 -13.30 -3.29 -3.46
N PRO A 10 -13.95 -2.50 -4.33
CA PRO A 10 -13.32 -1.37 -4.98
C PRO A 10 -13.04 -0.24 -3.96
N TYR A 11 -12.35 0.82 -4.42
CA TYR A 11 -12.23 2.03 -3.62
C TYR A 11 -13.62 2.60 -3.26
N VAL A 12 -13.84 2.81 -1.97
CA VAL A 12 -15.06 3.39 -1.42
C VAL A 12 -14.70 4.42 -0.35
N HIS A 13 -15.41 5.55 -0.36
CA HIS A 13 -15.32 6.51 0.72
C HIS A 13 -16.10 6.04 1.94
N GLU A 14 -15.51 6.15 3.14
CA GLU A 14 -16.15 5.79 4.40
C GLU A 14 -17.56 6.39 4.54
N ARG A 15 -17.70 7.68 4.15
CA ARG A 15 -18.98 8.41 4.24
C ARG A 15 -20.10 7.86 3.36
N ASN A 16 -19.78 7.03 2.37
CA ASN A 16 -20.71 6.56 1.35
C ASN A 16 -21.14 5.11 1.54
N ILE A 17 -20.61 4.43 2.57
CA ILE A 17 -20.95 3.04 2.83
C ILE A 17 -21.81 2.90 4.10
N PRO A 18 -22.79 1.98 4.10
CA PRO A 18 -23.56 1.66 5.28
C PRO A 18 -22.69 1.04 6.37
N GLU A 19 -23.09 1.21 7.61
CA GLU A 19 -22.50 0.46 8.73
C GLU A 19 -22.62 -1.05 8.49
N GLY A 20 -21.55 -1.80 8.77
CA GLY A 20 -21.51 -3.25 8.56
C GLY A 20 -21.38 -3.70 7.10
N TYR A 21 -21.13 -2.79 6.15
CA TYR A 21 -21.05 -3.11 4.72
C TYR A 21 -20.06 -4.26 4.42
N PHE A 22 -18.87 -4.20 4.93
CA PHE A 22 -17.86 -5.23 4.70
C PHE A 22 -18.25 -6.58 5.30
N GLN A 23 -18.86 -6.56 6.51
CA GLN A 23 -19.33 -7.78 7.16
C GLN A 23 -20.45 -8.45 6.34
N GLN A 24 -21.39 -7.69 5.80
CA GLN A 24 -22.44 -8.24 4.96
C GLN A 24 -21.90 -8.95 3.71
N LEU A 25 -20.84 -8.42 3.10
CA LEU A 25 -20.20 -9.07 1.97
C LEU A 25 -19.52 -10.39 2.39
N LEU A 26 -18.85 -10.40 3.55
CA LEU A 26 -18.21 -11.59 4.09
C LEU A 26 -19.21 -12.65 4.48
N ASP A 27 -20.30 -12.28 5.19
CA ASP A 27 -21.36 -13.19 5.60
C ASP A 27 -21.96 -13.93 4.40
N ALA A 28 -22.21 -13.21 3.30
CA ALA A 28 -22.74 -13.81 2.08
C ALA A 28 -21.81 -14.87 1.44
N VAL A 29 -20.50 -14.77 1.68
CA VAL A 29 -19.52 -15.76 1.21
C VAL A 29 -19.39 -16.88 2.24
N ILE A 30 -19.32 -16.56 3.54
CA ILE A 30 -19.20 -17.53 4.62
C ILE A 30 -20.39 -18.52 4.59
N GLU A 31 -21.61 -18.03 4.42
CA GLU A 31 -22.82 -18.87 4.30
C GLU A 31 -22.77 -19.88 3.15
N ARG A 32 -22.00 -19.59 2.10
CA ARG A 32 -21.86 -20.46 0.91
C ARG A 32 -20.61 -21.34 0.95
N ASN A 33 -19.74 -21.13 1.94
CA ASN A 33 -18.46 -21.82 2.02
C ASN A 33 -18.57 -23.17 2.77
N GLU A 34 -19.38 -24.07 2.26
CA GLU A 34 -19.58 -25.42 2.83
C GLU A 34 -18.28 -26.27 2.81
N GLU A 35 -17.43 -26.04 1.81
CA GLU A 35 -16.19 -26.79 1.64
C GLU A 35 -15.02 -26.28 2.47
N GLY A 36 -15.18 -25.18 3.19
CA GLY A 36 -14.11 -24.61 4.02
C GLY A 36 -12.93 -24.08 3.19
N TRP A 37 -13.19 -23.51 2.01
CA TRP A 37 -12.15 -22.88 1.19
C TRP A 37 -11.70 -21.56 1.80
N PRO A 38 -10.43 -21.17 1.59
CA PRO A 38 -9.94 -19.90 2.10
C PRO A 38 -10.70 -18.71 1.49
N ILE A 39 -10.89 -17.68 2.32
CA ILE A 39 -11.56 -16.42 1.95
C ILE A 39 -10.53 -15.29 1.99
N VAL A 40 -10.30 -14.68 0.84
CA VAL A 40 -9.45 -13.48 0.70
C VAL A 40 -10.35 -12.29 0.43
N MET A 41 -10.23 -11.24 1.24
CA MET A 41 -10.85 -9.96 0.91
C MET A 41 -9.79 -9.01 0.36
N THR A 42 -10.13 -8.23 -0.65
CA THR A 42 -9.29 -7.13 -1.15
C THR A 42 -10.03 -5.81 -0.96
N ALA A 43 -9.34 -4.78 -0.50
CA ALA A 43 -9.89 -3.44 -0.39
C ALA A 43 -8.83 -2.39 -0.71
N HIS A 44 -9.27 -1.22 -1.21
CA HIS A 44 -8.39 -0.10 -1.49
C HIS A 44 -8.78 1.05 -0.57
N THR A 45 -8.17 1.12 0.60
CA THR A 45 -8.57 2.07 1.65
C THR A 45 -7.46 2.28 2.66
N THR A 46 -7.62 3.34 3.46
CA THR A 46 -6.74 3.66 4.58
C THR A 46 -7.25 3.03 5.86
N VAL A 47 -6.38 2.37 6.61
CA VAL A 47 -6.67 1.83 7.94
C VAL A 47 -5.93 2.64 9.00
N LYS A 48 -6.60 2.96 10.11
CA LYS A 48 -6.01 3.70 11.22
C LYS A 48 -4.79 2.99 11.79
N GLY A 49 -3.77 3.77 12.13
CA GLY A 49 -2.52 3.27 12.72
C GLY A 49 -1.51 2.70 11.73
N CYS A 50 -1.72 2.87 10.43
CA CYS A 50 -0.72 2.56 9.41
C CYS A 50 0.39 3.60 9.36
N ASP A 51 1.55 3.19 8.83
CA ASP A 51 2.62 4.09 8.44
C ASP A 51 2.30 4.72 7.07
N TYR A 52 2.22 6.04 7.05
CA TYR A 52 1.90 6.84 5.84
C TYR A 52 3.15 7.43 5.18
N THR A 53 4.34 7.01 5.55
CA THR A 53 5.58 7.48 4.94
C THR A 53 5.52 7.38 3.42
N GLY A 54 5.87 8.47 2.74
CA GLY A 54 5.76 8.58 1.27
C GLY A 54 4.38 9.01 0.73
N HIS A 55 3.35 9.07 1.58
CA HIS A 55 2.03 9.60 1.23
C HIS A 55 1.77 11.03 1.73
N GLU A 56 2.76 11.68 2.33
CA GLU A 56 2.63 12.95 3.05
C GLU A 56 2.19 14.12 2.17
N HIS A 57 2.35 14.01 0.86
CA HIS A 57 2.02 15.04 -0.12
C HIS A 57 0.81 14.70 -1.01
N GLY A 58 0.11 13.60 -0.73
CA GLY A 58 -1.13 13.27 -1.43
C GLY A 58 -2.23 14.30 -1.09
N THR A 59 -2.91 14.83 -2.12
CA THR A 59 -4.00 15.80 -1.94
C THR A 59 -5.16 15.26 -1.09
N GLU A 60 -5.29 13.95 -0.96
CA GLU A 60 -6.30 13.29 -0.14
C GLU A 60 -5.99 13.35 1.36
N LEU A 61 -4.71 13.50 1.74
CA LEU A 61 -4.27 13.65 3.14
C LEU A 61 -4.48 15.07 3.68
N VAL A 62 -4.64 16.07 2.82
CA VAL A 62 -4.59 17.50 3.19
C VAL A 62 -5.97 18.13 3.32
N VAL A 63 -7.02 17.60 2.71
CA VAL A 63 -8.35 18.21 2.70
C VAL A 63 -9.32 17.42 3.57
N GLY A 64 -9.42 17.78 4.85
CA GLY A 64 -10.52 17.37 5.72
C GLY A 64 -10.32 16.15 6.61
N GLY A 65 -9.08 15.70 6.75
CA GLY A 65 -8.75 14.49 7.52
C GLY A 65 -8.78 13.24 6.64
N ILE A 66 -7.90 12.30 6.95
CA ILE A 66 -7.84 11.01 6.26
C ILE A 66 -9.13 10.26 6.60
N ASP A 67 -9.97 9.98 5.61
CA ASP A 67 -11.05 9.01 5.75
C ASP A 67 -10.39 7.64 5.97
N SER A 68 -10.30 7.20 7.21
CA SER A 68 -9.62 5.97 7.60
C SER A 68 -10.53 5.06 8.38
N PHE A 69 -10.54 3.79 8.01
CA PHE A 69 -11.33 2.77 8.69
C PHE A 69 -10.63 2.24 9.94
N ASP A 70 -11.39 1.98 10.98
CA ASP A 70 -10.95 1.05 12.02
C ASP A 70 -10.87 -0.36 11.41
N VAL A 71 -9.84 -1.12 11.71
CA VAL A 71 -9.66 -2.46 11.12
C VAL A 71 -10.85 -3.39 11.42
N GLU A 72 -11.48 -3.20 12.56
CA GLU A 72 -12.67 -3.94 13.00
C GLU A 72 -13.88 -3.68 12.11
N SER A 73 -13.99 -2.46 11.55
CA SER A 73 -15.08 -2.09 10.64
C SER A 73 -14.98 -2.76 9.27
N LEU A 74 -13.81 -3.31 8.92
CA LEU A 74 -13.59 -4.09 7.69
C LEU A 74 -14.12 -5.54 7.80
N GLY A 75 -14.73 -5.90 8.92
CA GLY A 75 -15.37 -7.18 9.16
C GLY A 75 -14.40 -8.29 9.62
N GLU A 76 -14.95 -9.47 9.78
CA GLU A 76 -14.26 -10.67 10.26
C GLU A 76 -14.68 -11.90 9.43
N GLY A 77 -13.84 -12.95 9.49
CA GLY A 77 -14.12 -14.20 8.78
C GLY A 77 -13.36 -14.36 7.45
N TYR A 78 -12.53 -13.38 7.06
CA TYR A 78 -11.53 -13.57 6.01
C TYR A 78 -10.26 -14.22 6.57
N ASP A 79 -9.59 -15.02 5.76
CA ASP A 79 -8.29 -15.60 6.11
C ASP A 79 -7.15 -14.60 5.82
N TYR A 80 -7.34 -13.77 4.79
CA TYR A 80 -6.39 -12.71 4.46
C TYR A 80 -7.12 -11.47 3.92
N LEU A 81 -6.74 -10.29 4.42
CA LEU A 81 -7.18 -9.00 3.90
C LEU A 81 -6.00 -8.32 3.20
N ALA A 82 -6.08 -8.31 1.87
CA ALA A 82 -5.12 -7.64 1.00
C ALA A 82 -5.54 -6.18 0.79
N LEU A 83 -4.80 -5.26 1.37
CA LEU A 83 -5.05 -3.83 1.27
C LEU A 83 -4.18 -3.18 0.19
N GLY A 84 -4.77 -2.28 -0.57
CA GLY A 84 -4.11 -1.30 -1.41
C GLY A 84 -4.31 0.12 -0.87
N HIS A 85 -3.76 1.12 -1.54
CA HIS A 85 -3.73 2.54 -1.22
C HIS A 85 -2.40 2.97 -0.60
N ILE A 86 -1.94 2.37 0.48
CA ILE A 86 -0.65 2.71 1.10
C ILE A 86 0.47 2.02 0.33
N HIS A 87 1.45 2.81 -0.13
CA HIS A 87 2.56 2.31 -0.96
C HIS A 87 3.68 1.68 -0.14
N HIS A 88 3.79 2.02 1.15
CA HIS A 88 4.73 1.36 2.07
C HIS A 88 4.16 0.02 2.53
N GLU A 89 4.86 -1.06 2.25
CA GLU A 89 4.45 -2.40 2.60
C GLU A 89 4.46 -2.61 4.13
N GLN A 90 3.37 -3.11 4.68
CA GLN A 90 3.25 -3.28 6.12
C GLN A 90 2.09 -4.19 6.51
N PHE A 91 2.23 -4.87 7.66
CA PHE A 91 1.08 -5.38 8.37
C PHE A 91 0.43 -4.27 9.17
N VAL A 92 -0.89 -4.26 9.21
CA VAL A 92 -1.62 -3.31 10.05
C VAL A 92 -1.40 -3.65 11.52
N HIS A 93 -0.96 -2.67 12.32
CA HIS A 93 -0.61 -2.83 13.74
C HIS A 93 -1.84 -3.03 14.65
N THR A 94 -2.60 -4.08 14.41
CA THR A 94 -3.82 -4.42 15.20
C THR A 94 -3.70 -5.76 15.92
N GLY A 95 -2.52 -6.38 15.90
CA GLY A 95 -2.34 -7.76 16.36
C GLY A 95 -2.84 -8.82 15.37
N LYS A 96 -3.50 -8.41 14.28
CA LYS A 96 -3.92 -9.31 13.20
C LYS A 96 -2.76 -9.49 12.21
N HIS A 97 -2.27 -10.71 12.06
CA HIS A 97 -1.16 -11.05 11.13
C HIS A 97 -1.65 -11.39 9.71
N ASN A 98 -2.91 -11.13 9.42
CA ASN A 98 -3.56 -11.44 8.15
C ASN A 98 -4.14 -10.19 7.46
N VAL A 99 -3.81 -8.99 7.94
CA VAL A 99 -4.21 -7.71 7.33
C VAL A 99 -2.95 -6.97 6.91
N ARG A 100 -2.78 -6.74 5.60
CA ARG A 100 -1.53 -6.22 5.07
C ARG A 100 -1.72 -5.35 3.85
N TYR A 101 -0.95 -4.28 3.77
CA TYR A 101 -0.63 -3.56 2.54
C TYR A 101 0.55 -4.24 1.86
N SER A 102 0.40 -4.63 0.60
CA SER A 102 1.52 -5.14 -0.20
C SER A 102 2.52 -4.06 -0.57
N GLY A 103 2.11 -2.80 -0.50
CA GLY A 103 2.83 -1.67 -1.03
C GLY A 103 2.69 -1.53 -2.54
N SER A 104 3.46 -0.62 -3.12
CA SER A 104 3.63 -0.48 -4.57
C SER A 104 4.86 -1.27 -5.05
N PRO A 105 4.82 -1.88 -6.25
CA PRO A 105 5.96 -2.64 -6.77
C PRO A 105 7.15 -1.75 -7.17
N ILE A 106 6.90 -0.48 -7.47
CA ILE A 106 7.90 0.55 -7.79
C ILE A 106 7.50 1.87 -7.12
N PRO A 107 8.42 2.81 -6.86
CA PRO A 107 8.08 4.11 -6.32
C PRO A 107 7.23 4.91 -7.31
N VAL A 108 6.22 5.60 -6.79
CA VAL A 108 5.36 6.52 -7.54
C VAL A 108 5.60 7.98 -7.12
N SER A 109 6.35 8.20 -6.04
CA SER A 109 6.73 9.52 -5.52
C SER A 109 8.21 9.57 -5.17
N PHE A 110 8.84 10.74 -5.33
CA PHE A 110 10.22 11.01 -4.91
C PHE A 110 10.43 10.98 -3.39
N ASP A 111 9.35 10.89 -2.63
CA ASP A 111 9.37 10.89 -1.17
C ASP A 111 9.33 9.46 -0.58
N GLU A 112 9.23 8.45 -1.45
CA GLU A 112 9.23 7.03 -1.08
C GLU A 112 10.66 6.49 -0.98
N ASN A 113 11.28 6.66 0.20
CA ASN A 113 12.67 6.29 0.48
C ASN A 113 12.81 4.89 1.10
N TYR A 114 12.01 3.92 0.67
CA TYR A 114 12.00 2.54 1.16
C TYR A 114 12.05 1.55 0.00
N SER A 115 12.35 0.27 0.30
CA SER A 115 12.34 -0.78 -0.71
C SER A 115 10.92 -1.13 -1.13
N HIS A 116 10.71 -1.29 -2.43
CA HIS A 116 9.41 -1.66 -3.00
C HIS A 116 9.31 -3.18 -3.19
N SER A 117 8.10 -3.71 -3.08
CA SER A 117 7.90 -5.15 -3.08
C SER A 117 6.50 -5.56 -3.51
N VAL A 118 6.35 -6.85 -3.79
CA VAL A 118 5.07 -7.53 -3.84
C VAL A 118 5.00 -8.59 -2.75
N SER A 119 3.81 -9.10 -2.44
CA SER A 119 3.62 -10.16 -1.46
C SER A 119 3.09 -11.42 -2.13
N ILE A 120 3.74 -12.55 -1.87
CA ILE A 120 3.19 -13.87 -2.16
C ILE A 120 2.51 -14.35 -0.89
N VAL A 121 1.24 -14.77 -1.01
CA VAL A 121 0.44 -15.23 0.12
C VAL A 121 -0.03 -16.66 -0.14
N GLU A 122 0.35 -17.58 0.73
CA GLU A 122 -0.11 -18.96 0.71
C GLU A 122 -1.11 -19.17 1.84
N ILE A 123 -2.29 -19.69 1.50
CA ILE A 123 -3.36 -20.02 2.45
C ILE A 123 -3.78 -21.44 2.21
N GLY A 124 -3.82 -22.27 3.25
CA GLY A 124 -4.25 -23.66 3.18
C GLY A 124 -5.76 -23.78 3.10
N GLY A 125 -6.42 -23.84 4.24
CA GLY A 125 -7.87 -23.87 4.38
C GLY A 125 -8.43 -22.64 5.08
N HIS A 126 -9.73 -22.56 5.16
CA HIS A 126 -10.40 -21.52 5.96
C HIS A 126 -10.05 -21.66 7.44
N GLY A 127 -9.70 -20.53 8.07
CA GLY A 127 -9.24 -20.48 9.46
C GLY A 127 -7.75 -20.79 9.66
N GLU A 128 -7.02 -21.14 8.60
CA GLU A 128 -5.57 -21.34 8.69
C GLU A 128 -4.81 -20.02 8.59
N LYS A 129 -3.71 -19.92 9.33
CA LYS A 129 -2.85 -18.73 9.30
C LYS A 129 -2.13 -18.64 7.95
N PRO A 130 -2.27 -17.49 7.22
CA PRO A 130 -1.58 -17.29 5.96
C PRO A 130 -0.06 -17.22 6.16
N LYS A 131 0.68 -17.73 5.20
CA LYS A 131 2.10 -17.51 5.02
C LYS A 131 2.29 -16.35 4.05
N VAL A 132 3.05 -15.36 4.44
CA VAL A 132 3.31 -14.17 3.61
C VAL A 132 4.81 -14.06 3.38
N GLU A 133 5.21 -14.02 2.12
CA GLU A 133 6.57 -13.79 1.66
C GLU A 133 6.64 -12.45 0.93
N LYS A 134 7.58 -11.59 1.36
CA LYS A 134 7.90 -10.35 0.67
C LYS A 134 8.92 -10.62 -0.42
N ILE A 135 8.61 -10.20 -1.65
CA ILE A 135 9.53 -10.22 -2.79
C ILE A 135 9.89 -8.79 -3.16
N GLU A 136 11.12 -8.40 -2.91
CA GLU A 136 11.60 -7.07 -3.29
C GLU A 136 11.73 -6.96 -4.81
N ILE A 137 11.33 -5.79 -5.34
CA ILE A 137 11.38 -5.47 -6.75
C ILE A 137 12.46 -4.40 -6.96
N GLU A 138 13.43 -4.74 -7.80
CA GLU A 138 14.43 -3.78 -8.23
C GLU A 138 13.79 -2.73 -9.15
N ASN A 139 14.00 -1.44 -8.84
CA ASN A 139 13.49 -0.38 -9.68
C ASN A 139 14.48 -0.07 -10.82
N PRO A 140 14.13 -0.36 -12.09
CA PRO A 140 15.03 -0.11 -13.22
C PRO A 140 15.22 1.39 -13.51
N HIS A 141 14.36 2.26 -13.00
CA HIS A 141 14.39 3.72 -13.17
C HIS A 141 14.25 4.43 -11.84
N PRO A 142 15.32 4.51 -11.02
CA PRO A 142 15.25 5.11 -9.70
C PRO A 142 14.81 6.57 -9.74
N LEU A 143 14.07 6.98 -8.71
CA LEU A 143 13.71 8.38 -8.48
C LEU A 143 14.79 9.02 -7.60
N VAL A 144 15.49 10.02 -8.12
CA VAL A 144 16.63 10.66 -7.45
C VAL A 144 16.35 12.14 -7.24
N THR A 145 16.53 12.62 -6.01
CA THR A 145 16.43 14.05 -5.69
C THR A 145 17.82 14.66 -5.56
N LEU A 146 18.05 15.79 -6.24
CA LEU A 146 19.29 16.56 -6.19
C LEU A 146 19.01 18.02 -5.77
N PRO A 147 19.74 18.57 -4.77
CA PRO A 147 20.58 17.82 -3.84
C PRO A 147 19.76 16.82 -3.03
N ARG A 148 20.40 15.84 -2.42
CA ARG A 148 19.73 14.82 -1.61
C ARG A 148 18.96 15.43 -0.45
N ASP A 149 19.53 16.49 0.14
CA ASP A 149 18.96 17.21 1.27
C ASP A 149 18.97 18.71 0.98
N GLY A 150 17.87 19.40 1.36
CA GLY A 150 17.71 20.84 1.21
C GLY A 150 17.47 21.29 -0.23
N MET A 151 17.95 22.49 -0.55
CA MET A 151 17.84 23.15 -1.87
C MET A 151 19.21 23.66 -2.30
N ALA A 152 19.43 23.72 -3.60
CA ALA A 152 20.65 24.27 -4.19
C ALA A 152 20.34 25.54 -4.99
N LYS A 153 21.33 26.43 -5.15
CA LYS A 153 21.26 27.50 -6.12
C LYS A 153 21.27 26.93 -7.53
N TRP A 154 20.68 27.64 -8.48
CA TRP A 154 20.51 27.17 -9.86
C TRP A 154 21.81 26.65 -10.49
N GLU A 155 22.93 27.38 -10.31
CA GLU A 155 24.22 26.97 -10.89
C GLU A 155 24.76 25.69 -10.23
N GLU A 156 24.57 25.54 -8.93
CA GLU A 156 24.94 24.34 -8.19
C GLU A 156 24.07 23.14 -8.58
N ALA A 157 22.77 23.34 -8.72
CA ALA A 157 21.83 22.29 -9.18
C ALA A 157 22.20 21.77 -10.57
N LYS A 158 22.61 22.67 -11.49
CA LYS A 158 23.11 22.28 -12.81
C LYS A 158 24.39 21.46 -12.73
N GLU A 159 25.29 21.81 -11.82
CA GLU A 159 26.53 21.05 -11.65
C GLU A 159 26.26 19.67 -11.05
N LEU A 160 25.38 19.55 -10.05
CA LEU A 160 24.95 18.25 -9.53
C LEU A 160 24.35 17.36 -10.63
N LEU A 161 23.56 17.94 -11.53
CA LEU A 161 22.98 17.21 -12.66
C LEU A 161 24.04 16.75 -13.66
N ARG A 162 25.08 17.57 -13.95
CA ARG A 162 26.19 17.19 -14.84
C ARG A 162 27.07 16.07 -14.26
N GLN A 163 27.15 16.01 -12.93
CA GLN A 163 27.93 14.97 -12.23
C GLN A 163 27.12 13.68 -12.06
N PHE A 164 25.82 13.69 -12.33
CA PHE A 164 25.01 12.48 -12.27
C PHE A 164 25.43 11.49 -13.37
N PRO A 165 25.61 10.19 -13.03
CA PRO A 165 26.04 9.19 -14.01
C PRO A 165 25.10 9.05 -15.21
N ASP A 166 25.64 9.12 -16.43
CA ASP A 166 24.86 9.02 -17.67
C ASP A 166 24.32 7.61 -17.94
N ASP A 167 24.88 6.60 -17.28
CA ASP A 167 24.50 5.18 -17.43
C ASP A 167 23.37 4.73 -16.50
N ILE A 168 22.93 5.60 -15.57
CA ILE A 168 21.80 5.33 -14.69
C ILE A 168 20.51 5.94 -15.27
N PRO A 169 19.54 5.12 -15.73
CA PRO A 169 18.30 5.62 -16.31
C PRO A 169 17.32 6.11 -15.21
N ALA A 170 17.69 7.17 -14.51
CA ALA A 170 16.92 7.72 -13.39
C ALA A 170 15.96 8.84 -13.82
N TYR A 171 14.87 8.98 -13.06
CA TYR A 171 14.11 10.24 -13.03
C TYR A 171 14.70 11.15 -11.95
N ILE A 172 14.98 12.41 -12.31
CA ILE A 172 15.67 13.35 -11.42
C ILE A 172 14.76 14.51 -11.06
N ARG A 173 14.58 14.73 -9.75
CA ARG A 173 13.97 15.95 -9.18
C ARG A 173 15.09 16.88 -8.74
N LEU A 174 15.07 18.15 -9.23
CA LEU A 174 15.97 19.20 -8.79
C LEU A 174 15.27 20.09 -7.77
N ASN A 175 15.81 20.20 -6.56
CA ASN A 175 15.34 21.13 -5.53
C ASN A 175 16.16 22.43 -5.62
N VAL A 176 15.54 23.50 -6.13
CA VAL A 176 16.21 24.75 -6.44
C VAL A 176 15.64 25.91 -5.62
N GLU A 177 16.51 26.73 -5.04
CA GLU A 177 16.12 27.98 -4.39
C GLU A 177 15.61 28.98 -5.45
N ILE A 178 14.44 29.53 -5.20
CA ILE A 178 13.87 30.63 -5.99
C ILE A 178 14.14 31.93 -5.21
N ASN A 179 14.98 32.81 -5.77
CA ASN A 179 15.27 34.14 -5.22
C ASN A 179 14.16 35.13 -5.61
#